data_b86fcf018ca57f27549a9fb322c4ca49
#
_entry.id   b86fcf018ca57f27549a9fb322c4ca49
#
_cell.length_a   1.000
_cell.length_b   1.000
_cell.length_c   1.000
_cell.angle_alpha   90.00
_cell.angle_beta   90.00
_cell.angle_gamma   90.00
#
_symmetry.space_group_name_H-M   'P 1'
#
loop_
_entity.id
_entity.type
_entity.pdbx_description
1 polymer ?
#
loop_
_entity_poly.entity_id
_entity_poly.type
_entity_poly.pdbx_seq_one_letter_code
_entity_poly.pdbx_strand_id
1 'polypeptide(L)'
;MNDIRNYFKVIPNEKKETENPMALENNSIIIFTDGSSLNNGQKNKYQAGGIGVYFEDTKEMISEKLTGKITNNIAELKACIKGIKHVVNRDNYKNTTIILYSDSEYVINSMTKWAATWKKNGWKKYDKKKRGKVEIKNKDLIIELYTLYNTYPITFIHTKAHGTKPSM
;
A
#
# COMPACT_ATOMS: atom_id res chain seq x y z
N MET A 1 -6.01 -2.78 -25.71
CA MET A 1 -5.59 -2.41 -24.34
C MET A 1 -4.68 -3.50 -23.81
N ASN A 2 -3.47 -3.12 -23.54
CA ASN A 2 -2.58 -4.06 -22.85
C ASN A 2 -3.09 -4.28 -21.44
N ASP A 3 -3.36 -5.54 -21.15
CA ASP A 3 -3.80 -5.95 -19.82
C ASP A 3 -2.71 -5.61 -18.81
N ILE A 4 -3.00 -4.68 -17.90
CA ILE A 4 -2.10 -4.27 -16.82
C ILE A 4 -1.54 -5.49 -16.08
N ARG A 5 -2.30 -6.58 -16.00
CA ARG A 5 -1.90 -7.84 -15.37
C ARG A 5 -0.63 -8.45 -15.97
N ASN A 6 -0.32 -8.19 -17.24
CA ASN A 6 0.89 -8.68 -17.90
C ASN A 6 2.17 -7.99 -17.43
N TYR A 7 2.06 -6.87 -16.75
CA TYR A 7 3.22 -6.11 -16.26
C TYR A 7 3.61 -6.47 -14.82
N PHE A 8 2.84 -7.36 -14.18
CA PHE A 8 3.01 -7.64 -12.77
C PHE A 8 3.58 -9.03 -12.53
N LYS A 9 4.76 -9.10 -11.88
CA LYS A 9 5.29 -10.32 -11.34
C LYS A 9 4.77 -10.50 -9.91
N VAL A 10 3.90 -11.47 -9.73
CA VAL A 10 3.29 -11.77 -8.42
C VAL A 10 4.35 -12.37 -7.50
N ILE A 11 4.57 -11.76 -6.34
CA ILE A 11 5.31 -12.35 -5.24
C ILE A 11 4.27 -12.76 -4.20
N PRO A 12 4.07 -14.07 -3.96
CA PRO A 12 3.06 -14.53 -3.01
C PRO A 12 3.37 -14.01 -1.61
N ASN A 13 2.35 -13.59 -0.89
CA ASN A 13 2.45 -13.29 0.52
C ASN A 13 2.54 -14.62 1.28
N GLU A 14 3.61 -14.84 2.04
CA GLU A 14 3.92 -16.11 2.73
C GLU A 14 2.87 -16.60 3.73
N LYS A 15 1.83 -15.83 4.00
CA LYS A 15 0.78 -16.19 4.96
C LYS A 15 -0.35 -17.09 4.40
N LYS A 16 -0.39 -17.37 3.11
CA LYS A 16 -1.41 -18.23 2.49
C LYS A 16 -0.79 -19.13 1.44
N GLU A 17 -0.19 -20.21 1.92
CA GLU A 17 0.50 -21.22 1.12
C GLU A 17 -0.45 -22.13 0.35
N THR A 18 -1.47 -21.83 -0.31
CA THR A 18 -2.20 -22.86 -1.08
C THR A 18 -3.19 -22.40 -2.13
N GLU A 19 -3.42 -21.12 -2.32
CA GLU A 19 -4.43 -20.72 -3.29
C GLU A 19 -3.81 -20.18 -4.58
N ASN A 20 -4.24 -20.77 -5.69
CA ASN A 20 -3.89 -20.30 -7.03
C ASN A 20 -4.26 -18.80 -7.17
N PRO A 21 -3.31 -17.92 -7.51
CA PRO A 21 -3.61 -16.49 -7.67
C PRO A 21 -4.79 -16.19 -8.60
N MET A 22 -4.96 -16.98 -9.65
CA MET A 22 -6.09 -16.83 -10.58
C MET A 22 -7.43 -17.20 -9.96
N ALA A 23 -7.46 -18.15 -9.01
CA ALA A 23 -8.70 -18.52 -8.31
C ALA A 23 -9.11 -17.44 -7.29
N LEU A 24 -8.14 -16.73 -6.70
CA LEU A 24 -8.40 -15.60 -5.82
C LEU A 24 -9.00 -14.41 -6.58
N GLU A 25 -8.55 -14.14 -7.80
CA GLU A 25 -9.03 -13.03 -8.61
C GLU A 25 -10.50 -13.14 -8.99
N ASN A 26 -11.03 -14.34 -9.18
CA ASN A 26 -12.41 -14.54 -9.63
C ASN A 26 -13.47 -14.16 -8.59
N ASN A 27 -13.13 -14.13 -7.29
CA ASN A 27 -14.05 -13.82 -6.19
C ASN A 27 -13.55 -12.69 -5.29
N SER A 28 -12.67 -11.86 -5.81
CA SER A 28 -12.02 -10.82 -5.02
C SER A 28 -12.23 -9.44 -5.63
N ILE A 29 -12.13 -8.43 -4.80
CA ILE A 29 -12.08 -7.04 -5.26
C ILE A 29 -10.62 -6.67 -5.47
N ILE A 30 -10.28 -6.30 -6.69
CA ILE A 30 -8.90 -5.96 -7.07
C ILE A 30 -8.76 -4.44 -7.10
N ILE A 31 -7.75 -3.94 -6.40
CA ILE A 31 -7.38 -2.53 -6.41
C ILE A 31 -5.91 -2.34 -6.73
N PHE A 32 -5.60 -1.29 -7.45
CA PHE A 32 -4.24 -0.86 -7.76
C PHE A 32 -4.00 0.48 -7.10
N THR A 33 -2.90 0.60 -6.37
CA THR A 33 -2.55 1.82 -5.66
C THR A 33 -1.20 2.35 -6.10
N ASP A 34 -1.09 3.66 -6.18
CA ASP A 34 0.15 4.36 -6.47
C ASP A 34 0.20 5.66 -5.68
N GLY A 35 1.37 5.98 -5.16
CA GLY A 35 1.61 7.20 -4.43
C GLY A 35 2.97 7.78 -4.77
N SER A 36 3.05 9.07 -4.94
CA SER A 36 4.30 9.74 -5.25
C SER A 36 4.39 11.08 -4.55
N SER A 37 5.62 11.50 -4.28
CA SER A 37 5.89 12.86 -3.85
C SER A 37 6.65 13.61 -4.92
N LEU A 38 6.31 14.88 -5.06
CA LEU A 38 7.10 15.84 -5.82
C LEU A 38 8.15 16.42 -4.88
N ASN A 39 9.38 16.60 -5.37
CA ASN A 39 10.49 17.19 -4.60
C ASN A 39 10.93 16.38 -3.36
N ASN A 40 10.84 15.06 -3.43
CA ASN A 40 11.32 14.19 -2.36
C ASN A 40 12.79 14.49 -2.02
N GLY A 41 13.06 14.82 -0.76
CA GLY A 41 14.41 15.12 -0.26
C GLY A 41 14.91 16.54 -0.51
N GLN A 42 14.15 17.43 -1.11
CA GLN A 42 14.54 18.83 -1.28
C GLN A 42 14.04 19.68 -0.11
N LYS A 43 14.99 20.23 0.65
CA LYS A 43 14.68 21.18 1.71
C LYS A 43 14.21 22.51 1.09
N ASN A 44 13.23 23.17 1.72
CA ASN A 44 12.76 24.52 1.40
C ASN A 44 11.97 24.69 0.11
N LYS A 45 11.48 23.61 -0.53
CA LYS A 45 10.53 23.73 -1.62
C LYS A 45 9.13 23.31 -1.19
N TYR A 46 8.15 23.88 -1.85
CA TYR A 46 6.76 23.47 -1.68
C TYR A 46 6.64 21.97 -1.88
N GLN A 47 6.25 21.26 -0.84
CA GLN A 47 6.13 19.81 -0.89
C GLN A 47 4.71 19.45 -1.30
N ALA A 48 4.60 18.64 -2.30
CA ALA A 48 3.35 18.13 -2.82
C ALA A 48 3.53 16.68 -3.22
N GLY A 49 2.43 15.98 -3.31
CA GLY A 49 2.40 14.62 -3.79
C GLY A 49 1.02 14.30 -4.32
N GLY A 50 0.82 13.04 -4.65
CA GLY A 50 -0.46 12.56 -5.13
C GLY A 50 -0.62 11.08 -4.86
N ILE A 51 -1.87 10.68 -4.79
CA ILE A 51 -2.26 9.28 -4.74
C ILE A 51 -3.19 8.96 -5.89
N GLY A 52 -3.06 7.74 -6.40
CA GLY A 52 -3.97 7.15 -7.35
C GLY A 52 -4.46 5.80 -6.85
N VAL A 53 -5.74 5.53 -7.02
CA VAL A 53 -6.33 4.23 -6.73
C VAL A 53 -7.24 3.86 -7.88
N TYR A 54 -7.08 2.66 -8.40
CA TYR A 54 -7.93 2.12 -9.46
C TYR A 54 -8.67 0.88 -8.94
N PHE A 55 -9.98 0.86 -9.14
CA PHE A 55 -10.86 -0.25 -8.74
C PHE A 55 -11.26 -1.04 -9.98
N GLU A 56 -10.78 -2.27 -10.08
CA GLU A 56 -10.98 -3.12 -11.26
C GLU A 56 -12.45 -3.44 -11.50
N ASP A 57 -13.20 -3.69 -10.44
CA ASP A 57 -14.60 -4.11 -10.55
C ASP A 57 -15.55 -3.00 -11.06
N THR A 58 -15.39 -1.79 -10.57
CA THR A 58 -16.23 -0.65 -10.94
C THR A 58 -15.63 0.23 -12.02
N LYS A 59 -14.35 0.04 -12.35
CA LYS A 59 -13.56 0.91 -13.23
C LYS A 59 -13.44 2.34 -12.72
N GLU A 60 -13.76 2.57 -11.44
CA GLU A 60 -13.55 3.87 -10.80
C GLU A 60 -12.07 4.14 -10.57
N MET A 61 -11.74 5.41 -10.54
CA MET A 61 -10.39 5.88 -10.20
C MET A 61 -10.48 7.02 -9.19
N ILE A 62 -9.66 6.94 -8.15
CA ILE A 62 -9.43 8.06 -7.25
C ILE A 62 -8.09 8.67 -7.60
N SER A 63 -8.07 9.99 -7.78
CA SER A 63 -6.85 10.77 -7.94
C SER A 63 -6.93 11.94 -6.98
N GLU A 64 -5.97 12.03 -6.06
CA GLU A 64 -6.02 13.03 -4.99
C GLU A 64 -4.64 13.66 -4.81
N LYS A 65 -4.63 14.99 -4.77
CA LYS A 65 -3.42 15.76 -4.48
C LYS A 65 -3.16 15.77 -2.98
N LEU A 66 -1.90 15.56 -2.62
CA LEU A 66 -1.44 15.67 -1.23
C LEU A 66 -0.59 16.92 -1.06
N THR A 67 -0.73 17.58 0.08
CA THR A 67 0.01 18.78 0.44
C THR A 67 0.72 18.61 1.78
N GLY A 68 1.78 19.37 2.02
CA GLY A 68 2.57 19.29 3.23
C GLY A 68 3.84 18.47 3.05
N LYS A 69 4.38 17.95 4.13
CA LYS A 69 5.57 17.10 4.10
C LYS A 69 5.21 15.70 3.61
N ILE A 70 5.25 15.51 2.30
CA ILE A 70 4.90 14.24 1.66
C ILE A 70 6.17 13.57 1.15
N THR A 71 6.45 12.38 1.64
CA THR A 71 7.45 11.47 1.08
C THR A 71 6.77 10.45 0.19
N ASN A 72 7.53 9.74 -0.64
CA ASN A 72 7.00 8.64 -1.44
C ASN A 72 6.33 7.59 -0.54
N ASN A 73 6.96 7.22 0.57
CA ASN A 73 6.41 6.24 1.51
C ASN A 73 5.09 6.71 2.13
N ILE A 74 4.97 7.97 2.50
CA ILE A 74 3.72 8.54 3.02
C ILE A 74 2.63 8.47 1.97
N ALA A 75 2.92 8.86 0.74
CA ALA A 75 1.95 8.81 -0.36
C ALA A 75 1.48 7.37 -0.64
N GLU A 76 2.40 6.42 -0.67
CA GLU A 76 2.08 5.01 -0.87
C GLU A 76 1.19 4.44 0.25
N LEU A 77 1.49 4.74 1.51
CA LEU A 77 0.67 4.35 2.65
C LEU A 77 -0.74 4.94 2.53
N LYS A 78 -0.84 6.22 2.23
CA LYS A 78 -2.13 6.91 2.07
C LYS A 78 -2.96 6.37 0.92
N ALA A 79 -2.33 6.01 -0.19
CA ALA A 79 -3.01 5.39 -1.33
C ALA A 79 -3.65 4.06 -0.94
N CYS A 80 -2.92 3.21 -0.23
CA CYS A 80 -3.43 1.93 0.26
C CYS A 80 -4.60 2.11 1.22
N ILE A 81 -4.46 2.99 2.20
CA ILE A 81 -5.51 3.30 3.18
C ILE A 81 -6.78 3.80 2.47
N LYS A 82 -6.62 4.74 1.54
CA LYS A 82 -7.73 5.32 0.79
C LYS A 82 -8.48 4.26 -0.02
N GLY A 83 -7.74 3.40 -0.72
CA GLY A 83 -8.33 2.34 -1.54
C GLY A 83 -9.11 1.33 -0.70
N ILE A 84 -8.52 0.85 0.39
CA ILE A 84 -9.18 -0.12 1.27
C ILE A 84 -10.43 0.48 1.89
N LYS A 85 -10.35 1.68 2.46
CA LYS A 85 -11.50 2.35 3.07
C LYS A 85 -12.64 2.56 2.07
N HIS A 86 -12.33 2.94 0.83
CA HIS A 86 -13.33 3.12 -0.20
C HIS A 86 -14.10 1.83 -0.49
N VAL A 87 -13.41 0.71 -0.55
CA VAL A 87 -14.04 -0.61 -0.78
C VAL A 87 -14.88 -1.03 0.41
N VAL A 88 -14.31 -1.02 1.62
CA VAL A 88 -15.01 -1.56 2.81
C VAL A 88 -16.19 -0.70 3.25
N ASN A 89 -16.22 0.57 2.85
CA ASN A 89 -17.34 1.48 3.12
C ASN A 89 -18.46 1.40 2.09
N ARG A 90 -18.34 0.57 1.06
CA ARG A 90 -19.43 0.33 0.11
C ARG A 90 -20.60 -0.36 0.80
N ASP A 91 -21.82 0.05 0.49
CA ASP A 91 -23.04 -0.56 1.05
C ASP A 91 -23.15 -2.05 0.77
N ASN A 92 -22.61 -2.49 -0.36
CA ASN A 92 -22.64 -3.89 -0.80
C ASN A 92 -21.40 -4.69 -0.39
N TYR A 93 -20.47 -4.12 0.38
CA TYR A 93 -19.29 -4.85 0.82
C TYR A 93 -19.66 -5.92 1.86
N LYS A 94 -19.31 -7.17 1.60
CA LYS A 94 -19.64 -8.33 2.45
C LYS A 94 -18.41 -9.13 2.85
N ASN A 95 -17.41 -8.45 3.36
CA ASN A 95 -16.15 -9.10 3.78
C ASN A 95 -15.45 -9.87 2.64
N THR A 96 -15.64 -9.40 1.42
CA THR A 96 -14.97 -9.95 0.23
C THR A 96 -13.47 -9.71 0.31
N THR A 97 -12.67 -10.67 -0.11
CA THR A 97 -11.21 -10.53 -0.17
C THR A 97 -10.82 -9.36 -1.08
N ILE A 98 -9.95 -8.51 -0.57
CA ILE A 98 -9.36 -7.40 -1.33
C ILE A 98 -7.96 -7.79 -1.74
N ILE A 99 -7.68 -7.78 -3.03
CA ILE A 99 -6.32 -7.95 -3.55
C ILE A 99 -5.80 -6.57 -3.92
N LEU A 100 -4.76 -6.15 -3.20
CA LEU A 100 -4.16 -4.83 -3.38
C LEU A 100 -2.80 -4.96 -4.05
N TYR A 101 -2.69 -4.41 -5.25
CA TYR A 101 -1.45 -4.35 -6.02
C TYR A 101 -0.73 -3.05 -5.71
N SER A 102 0.53 -3.15 -5.26
CA SER A 102 1.39 -2.00 -4.98
C SER A 102 2.81 -2.29 -5.45
N ASP A 103 3.50 -1.27 -5.96
CA ASP A 103 4.93 -1.36 -6.27
C ASP A 103 5.83 -0.99 -5.09
N SER A 104 5.25 -0.60 -3.97
CA SER A 104 5.99 -0.20 -2.78
C SER A 104 6.42 -1.39 -1.93
N GLU A 105 7.69 -1.77 -2.03
CA GLU A 105 8.27 -2.78 -1.13
C GLU A 105 8.16 -2.36 0.33
N TYR A 106 8.33 -1.08 0.61
CA TYR A 106 8.22 -0.54 1.95
C TYR A 106 6.86 -0.83 2.58
N VAL A 107 5.76 -0.55 1.86
CA VAL A 107 4.41 -0.80 2.35
C VAL A 107 4.18 -2.30 2.59
N ILE A 108 4.52 -3.12 1.61
CA ILE A 108 4.29 -4.56 1.67
C ILE A 108 5.12 -5.19 2.78
N ASN A 109 6.40 -4.87 2.89
CA ASN A 109 7.27 -5.38 3.95
C ASN A 109 6.82 -4.88 5.33
N SER A 110 6.37 -3.63 5.42
CA SER A 110 5.83 -3.11 6.67
C SER A 110 4.64 -3.94 7.16
N MET A 111 3.70 -4.24 6.28
CA MET A 111 2.48 -4.98 6.64
C MET A 111 2.74 -6.46 6.87
N THR A 112 3.53 -7.09 6.02
CA THR A 112 3.69 -8.55 6.01
C THR A 112 4.86 -9.06 6.86
N LYS A 113 5.84 -8.22 7.14
CA LYS A 113 7.07 -8.63 7.84
C LYS A 113 7.35 -7.87 9.14
N TRP A 114 7.16 -6.55 9.15
CA TRP A 114 7.69 -5.72 10.23
C TRP A 114 6.65 -5.27 11.26
N ALA A 115 5.42 -5.00 10.86
CA ALA A 115 4.42 -4.40 11.74
C ALA A 115 4.09 -5.25 12.97
N ALA A 116 4.05 -6.57 12.84
CA ALA A 116 3.80 -7.46 13.97
C ALA A 116 4.86 -7.29 15.07
N THR A 117 6.13 -7.21 14.67
CA THR A 117 7.25 -6.98 15.60
C THR A 117 7.21 -5.57 16.18
N TRP A 118 6.96 -4.56 15.36
CA TRP A 118 6.83 -3.19 15.83
C TRP A 118 5.71 -3.03 16.85
N LYS A 119 4.57 -3.66 16.60
CA LYS A 119 3.44 -3.64 17.53
C LYS A 119 3.81 -4.23 18.88
N LYS A 120 4.51 -5.38 18.91
CA LYS A 120 5.01 -6.00 20.15
C LYS A 120 5.95 -5.08 20.92
N ASN A 121 6.70 -4.25 20.24
CA ASN A 121 7.67 -3.33 20.82
C ASN A 121 7.12 -1.91 21.05
N GLY A 122 5.79 -1.76 21.04
CA GLY A 122 5.14 -0.46 21.25
C GLY A 122 5.34 0.53 20.11
N TRP A 123 5.47 0.04 18.88
CA TRP A 123 5.72 0.82 17.66
C TRP A 123 7.05 1.57 17.70
N LYS A 124 8.06 0.92 18.28
CA LYS A 124 9.42 1.43 18.40
C LYS A 124 10.41 0.45 17.79
N LYS A 125 11.53 0.97 17.35
CA LYS A 125 12.67 0.19 16.90
C LYS A 125 13.95 0.68 17.55
N TYR A 126 14.95 -0.18 17.63
CA TYR A 126 16.27 0.21 18.16
C TYR A 126 17.01 1.07 17.13
N ASP A 127 17.52 2.21 17.58
CA ASP A 127 18.37 3.10 16.79
C ASP A 127 19.79 3.07 17.32
N LYS A 128 20.73 2.62 16.46
CA LYS A 128 22.14 2.47 16.85
C LYS A 128 22.82 3.82 17.14
N LYS A 129 22.42 4.89 16.45
CA LYS A 129 22.98 6.22 16.64
C LYS A 129 22.54 6.84 17.95
N LYS A 130 21.27 6.66 18.30
CA LYS A 130 20.68 7.17 19.54
C LYS A 130 20.85 6.21 20.71
N ARG A 131 21.40 5.02 20.48
CA ARG A 131 21.60 3.95 21.49
C ARG A 131 20.35 3.67 22.31
N GLY A 132 19.20 3.59 21.67
CA GLY A 132 17.94 3.35 22.34
C GLY A 132 16.78 3.10 21.39
N LYS A 133 15.62 2.90 21.96
CA LYS A 133 14.40 2.73 21.18
C LYS A 133 13.83 4.07 20.73
N VAL A 134 13.47 4.17 19.46
CA VAL A 134 12.82 5.34 18.87
C VAL A 134 11.54 4.92 18.19
N GLU A 135 10.58 5.82 18.08
CA GLU A 135 9.35 5.58 17.32
C GLU A 135 9.68 5.24 15.85
N ILE A 136 8.93 4.31 15.27
CA ILE A 136 9.04 4.02 13.84
C ILE A 136 8.60 5.23 13.03
N LYS A 137 9.18 5.39 11.84
CA LYS A 137 8.71 6.41 10.88
C LYS A 137 7.28 6.11 10.42
N ASN A 138 6.50 7.15 10.17
CA ASN A 138 5.13 7.05 9.67
C ASN A 138 4.22 6.22 10.57
N LYS A 139 4.47 6.25 11.88
CA LYS A 139 3.81 5.43 12.88
C LYS A 139 2.29 5.43 12.74
N ASP A 140 1.66 6.59 12.67
CA ASP A 140 0.20 6.69 12.63
C ASP A 140 -0.39 6.04 11.38
N LEU A 141 0.24 6.25 10.21
CA LEU A 141 -0.18 5.64 8.96
C LEU A 141 0.06 4.12 8.94
N ILE A 142 1.18 3.67 9.50
CA ILE A 142 1.48 2.25 9.65
C ILE A 142 0.44 1.57 10.54
N ILE A 143 0.10 2.17 11.68
CA ILE A 143 -0.92 1.63 12.60
C ILE A 143 -2.28 1.56 11.91
N GLU A 144 -2.68 2.62 11.21
CA GLU A 144 -3.97 2.66 10.50
C GLU A 144 -4.05 1.56 9.43
N LEU A 145 -3.04 1.45 8.58
CA LEU A 145 -3.02 0.43 7.53
C LEU A 145 -2.97 -0.98 8.12
N TYR A 146 -2.17 -1.20 9.16
CA TYR A 146 -2.06 -2.49 9.82
C TYR A 146 -3.36 -2.90 10.51
N THR A 147 -4.09 -1.95 11.09
CA THR A 147 -5.43 -2.20 11.65
C THR A 147 -6.39 -2.65 10.56
N LEU A 148 -6.42 -1.98 9.41
CA LEU A 148 -7.22 -2.39 8.27
C LEU A 148 -6.82 -3.78 7.75
N TYR A 149 -5.53 -4.01 7.63
CA TYR A 149 -4.97 -5.29 7.16
C TYR A 149 -5.39 -6.48 8.04
N ASN A 150 -5.51 -6.27 9.35
CA ASN A 150 -5.95 -7.30 10.29
C ASN A 150 -7.47 -7.39 10.43
N THR A 151 -8.19 -6.33 10.11
CA THR A 151 -9.66 -6.29 10.24
C THR A 151 -10.36 -6.92 9.04
N TYR A 152 -9.82 -6.71 7.84
CA TYR A 152 -10.42 -7.16 6.59
C TYR A 152 -9.53 -8.20 5.89
N PRO A 153 -10.12 -9.07 5.04
CA PRO A 153 -9.34 -10.04 4.28
C PRO A 153 -8.61 -9.36 3.12
N ILE A 154 -7.38 -8.91 3.38
CA ILE A 154 -6.56 -8.17 2.42
C ILE A 154 -5.33 -8.99 2.08
N THR A 155 -5.04 -9.12 0.79
CA THR A 155 -3.81 -9.71 0.26
C THR A 155 -3.05 -8.63 -0.52
N PHE A 156 -1.80 -8.38 -0.12
CA PHE A 156 -0.91 -7.51 -0.87
C PHE A 156 -0.16 -8.29 -1.95
N ILE A 157 -0.13 -7.75 -3.16
CA ILE A 157 0.68 -8.28 -4.24
C ILE A 157 1.67 -7.20 -4.67
N HIS A 158 2.95 -7.55 -4.64
CA HIS A 158 4.00 -6.66 -5.11
C HIS A 158 4.05 -6.68 -6.63
N THR A 159 3.90 -5.50 -7.20
CA THR A 159 4.14 -5.30 -8.61
C THR A 159 5.54 -4.73 -8.78
N LYS A 160 6.27 -5.18 -9.83
CA LYS A 160 7.56 -4.55 -10.09
C LYS A 160 7.34 -3.07 -10.37
N ALA A 161 8.08 -2.24 -9.63
CA ALA A 161 8.17 -0.83 -9.96
C ALA A 161 8.43 -0.68 -11.46
N HIS A 162 7.69 0.20 -12.09
CA HIS A 162 7.92 0.52 -13.49
C HIS A 162 9.33 1.07 -13.64
N GLY A 163 10.29 0.22 -13.99
CA GLY A 163 11.66 0.64 -14.25
C GLY A 163 11.77 1.61 -15.42
N THR A 164 10.75 1.66 -16.23
CA THR A 164 10.56 2.66 -17.26
C THR A 164 9.07 2.87 -17.41
N LYS A 165 8.57 3.97 -16.90
CA LYS A 165 7.31 4.46 -17.46
C LYS A 165 7.53 4.58 -18.96
N PRO A 166 6.72 3.93 -19.80
CA PRO A 166 6.75 4.33 -21.18
C PRO A 166 6.51 5.84 -21.17
N SER A 167 7.49 6.57 -21.66
CA SER A 167 7.30 8.00 -21.93
C SER A 167 6.06 8.12 -22.80
N MET A 168 5.02 8.57 -22.23
CA MET A 168 3.92 9.04 -23.02
C MET A 168 4.33 10.30 -23.74
#